data_1a31f89c2c6e92f423df5b91974919e2
#
_entry.id   1a31f89c2c6e92f423df5b91974919e2
#
_cell.length_a   1.000
_cell.length_b   1.000
_cell.length_c   1.000
_cell.angle_alpha   90.00
_cell.angle_beta   90.00
_cell.angle_gamma   90.00
#
_symmetry.space_group_name_H-M   'P 1'
#
loop_
_entity.id
_entity.type
_entity.pdbx_description
1 polymer ?
#
loop_
_entity_poly.entity_id
_entity_poly.type
_entity_poly.pdbx_seq_one_letter_code
_entity_poly.pdbx_strand_id
1 'polypeptide(L)'
;MKRVLMLSLLLAVGCLSVALLGYQGPPAAGQGAGAAAAAPLQTIKVRDNLYMIANGGGNTGVFITSTGVVLIDTKNPNNGPGILQQVRTVTNKPVTMVINTHTHADHTGSNEFFTDNVVFVAHENTKTNMEKMTNFAGEKAKFLPSRTYKDTMTIGSGADQIVLYYFGRAHTSGDSFVVFPALRAMHAGDAFASKSFPLIDVPNGGSAVEYGQTLAKAAATIKNVDTIINGHITTGPTSFADLKIYADFNNDFLAWVKEEMKAAKTFEQAAAEYEIPEKYTGYTGGRGGPASNIRTAYTELSK
;
A
#
# COMPACT_ATOMS: atom_id res chain seq x y z
N MET A 1 41.61 -49.40 -73.56
CA MET A 1 41.24 -48.26 -74.43
C MET A 1 39.98 -47.60 -73.78
N LYS A 2 40.08 -46.68 -72.95
CA LYS A 2 39.00 -45.68 -72.60
C LYS A 2 39.67 -44.58 -71.80
N ARG A 3 39.74 -43.40 -72.42
CA ARG A 3 40.27 -42.18 -71.81
C ARG A 3 39.25 -41.61 -70.81
N VAL A 4 39.63 -41.37 -69.58
CA VAL A 4 38.83 -40.70 -68.60
C VAL A 4 39.34 -39.26 -68.52
N LEU A 5 38.51 -38.31 -68.92
CA LEU A 5 38.70 -36.86 -68.77
C LEU A 5 38.51 -36.48 -67.30
N MET A 6 39.54 -35.94 -66.67
CA MET A 6 39.40 -35.27 -65.36
C MET A 6 38.99 -33.81 -65.63
N LEU A 7 37.84 -33.45 -65.14
CA LEU A 7 37.32 -32.08 -65.13
C LEU A 7 37.72 -31.44 -63.79
N SER A 8 38.62 -30.47 -63.85
CA SER A 8 39.07 -29.71 -62.68
C SER A 8 38.05 -28.60 -62.38
N LEU A 9 37.35 -28.68 -61.26
CA LEU A 9 36.41 -27.65 -60.78
C LEU A 9 37.20 -26.67 -59.91
N LEU A 10 37.47 -25.48 -60.41
CA LEU A 10 38.00 -24.33 -59.65
C LEU A 10 36.85 -23.76 -58.77
N LEU A 11 36.90 -23.96 -57.47
CA LEU A 11 36.07 -23.23 -56.52
C LEU A 11 36.74 -21.90 -56.24
N ALA A 12 36.11 -20.84 -56.73
CA ALA A 12 36.42 -19.45 -56.33
C ALA A 12 35.79 -19.19 -54.96
N VAL A 13 36.64 -19.09 -53.93
CA VAL A 13 36.21 -18.66 -52.60
C VAL A 13 36.12 -17.13 -52.63
N GLY A 14 34.88 -16.64 -52.80
CA GLY A 14 34.58 -15.21 -52.62
C GLY A 14 34.58 -14.86 -51.13
N CYS A 15 35.55 -14.12 -50.65
CA CYS A 15 35.50 -13.52 -49.33
C CYS A 15 34.41 -12.45 -49.27
N LEU A 16 33.26 -12.79 -48.64
CA LEU A 16 32.27 -11.80 -48.28
C LEU A 16 32.73 -11.16 -46.97
N SER A 17 33.31 -9.96 -47.06
CA SER A 17 33.61 -9.13 -45.91
C SER A 17 32.30 -8.56 -45.37
N VAL A 18 31.73 -9.20 -44.36
CA VAL A 18 30.62 -8.65 -43.59
C VAL A 18 31.20 -7.55 -42.71
N ALA A 19 30.96 -6.29 -43.08
CA ALA A 19 31.20 -5.14 -42.21
C ALA A 19 30.25 -5.30 -41.00
N LEU A 20 30.79 -5.67 -39.85
CA LEU A 20 30.14 -5.55 -38.57
C LEU A 20 29.95 -4.05 -38.29
N LEU A 21 28.83 -3.50 -38.69
CA LEU A 21 28.32 -2.26 -38.13
C LEU A 21 28.07 -2.54 -36.65
N GLY A 22 28.97 -2.04 -35.80
CA GLY A 22 28.84 -2.08 -34.37
C GLY A 22 27.50 -1.45 -33.95
N TYR A 23 26.57 -2.27 -33.50
CA TYR A 23 25.39 -1.80 -32.80
C TYR A 23 25.90 -1.14 -31.50
N GLN A 24 26.02 0.18 -31.52
CA GLN A 24 26.12 0.96 -30.30
C GLN A 24 24.73 0.93 -29.68
N GLY A 25 24.53 0.07 -28.68
CA GLY A 25 23.37 0.12 -27.81
C GLY A 25 23.17 1.54 -27.27
N PRO A 26 21.93 1.90 -26.91
CA PRO A 26 21.68 3.22 -26.33
C PRO A 26 22.64 3.47 -25.19
N PRO A 27 23.16 4.71 -25.04
CA PRO A 27 24.12 5.02 -23.98
C PRO A 27 23.52 4.57 -22.65
N ALA A 28 24.34 3.84 -21.87
CA ALA A 28 23.94 3.44 -20.53
C ALA A 28 23.46 4.71 -19.81
N ALA A 29 22.22 4.68 -19.36
CA ALA A 29 21.63 5.77 -18.61
C ALA A 29 22.60 6.14 -17.49
N GLY A 30 23.09 7.37 -17.51
CA GLY A 30 24.15 7.85 -16.62
C GLY A 30 23.79 7.54 -15.18
N GLN A 31 24.69 6.88 -14.48
CA GLN A 31 24.76 6.89 -13.03
C GLN A 31 24.97 8.35 -12.63
N GLY A 32 23.96 8.95 -12.01
CA GLY A 32 24.16 10.31 -11.54
C GLY A 32 22.93 11.18 -11.30
N ALA A 33 21.80 10.61 -10.89
CA ALA A 33 20.95 11.32 -9.96
C ALA A 33 21.21 10.64 -8.61
N GLY A 34 22.00 11.25 -7.77
CA GLY A 34 22.14 10.81 -6.40
C GLY A 34 20.73 10.64 -5.83
N ALA A 35 20.38 9.41 -5.40
CA ALA A 35 19.11 9.16 -4.75
C ALA A 35 18.99 10.20 -3.64
N ALA A 36 18.02 11.11 -3.75
CA ALA A 36 17.80 12.10 -2.71
C ALA A 36 17.68 11.33 -1.40
N ALA A 37 18.50 11.70 -0.41
CA ALA A 37 18.51 11.01 0.87
C ALA A 37 17.06 10.95 1.38
N ALA A 38 16.59 9.75 1.74
CA ALA A 38 15.23 9.56 2.23
C ALA A 38 15.00 10.54 3.39
N ALA A 39 13.89 11.26 3.36
CA ALA A 39 13.54 12.19 4.42
C ALA A 39 13.59 11.49 5.79
N PRO A 40 14.20 12.10 6.81
CA PRO A 40 14.30 11.48 8.13
C PRO A 40 12.92 11.20 8.73
N LEU A 41 12.81 10.19 9.58
CA LEU A 41 11.59 9.93 10.33
C LEU A 41 11.25 11.13 11.20
N GLN A 42 9.99 11.50 11.22
CA GLN A 42 9.49 12.67 11.97
C GLN A 42 8.28 12.28 12.80
N THR A 43 8.31 12.60 14.10
CA THR A 43 7.15 12.42 14.99
C THR A 43 6.26 13.67 14.96
N ILE A 44 4.98 13.47 14.72
CA ILE A 44 3.94 14.50 14.69
C ILE A 44 2.88 14.13 15.74
N LYS A 45 2.55 15.07 16.63
CA LYS A 45 1.48 14.87 17.61
C LYS A 45 0.12 14.94 16.91
N VAL A 46 -0.72 13.91 17.12
CA VAL A 46 -2.08 13.82 16.56
C VAL A 46 -3.12 14.16 17.62
N ARG A 47 -3.02 13.55 18.80
CA ARG A 47 -3.85 13.77 19.97
C ARG A 47 -2.98 13.54 21.22
N ASP A 48 -3.56 13.73 22.41
CA ASP A 48 -2.89 13.32 23.64
C ASP A 48 -2.64 11.79 23.58
N ASN A 49 -1.41 11.39 23.89
CA ASN A 49 -0.97 9.99 23.84
C ASN A 49 -1.03 9.31 22.45
N LEU A 50 -1.36 10.03 21.36
CA LEU A 50 -1.36 9.52 20.00
C LEU A 50 -0.48 10.38 19.10
N TYR A 51 0.50 9.75 18.47
CA TYR A 51 1.44 10.38 17.55
C TYR A 51 1.49 9.61 16.24
N MET A 52 1.96 10.27 15.19
CA MET A 52 2.26 9.71 13.89
C MET A 52 3.76 9.85 13.62
N ILE A 53 4.43 8.79 13.19
CA ILE A 53 5.77 8.86 12.64
C ILE A 53 5.65 8.85 11.13
N ALA A 54 6.06 9.93 10.48
CA ALA A 54 6.05 10.11 9.03
C ALA A 54 7.37 9.66 8.39
N ASN A 55 7.37 9.49 7.07
CA ASN A 55 8.49 9.06 6.22
C ASN A 55 8.90 7.58 6.42
N GLY A 56 9.84 7.07 5.61
CA GLY A 56 10.39 5.71 5.73
C GLY A 56 9.42 4.57 5.34
N GLY A 57 8.35 4.86 4.62
CA GLY A 57 7.27 3.95 4.26
C GLY A 57 5.91 4.52 4.66
N GLY A 58 4.93 3.66 4.91
CA GLY A 58 3.64 4.08 5.43
C GLY A 58 3.75 4.76 6.80
N ASN A 59 2.79 5.61 7.14
CA ASN A 59 2.76 6.28 8.44
C ASN A 59 2.59 5.27 9.58
N THR A 60 3.39 5.39 10.63
CA THR A 60 3.25 4.58 11.84
C THR A 60 2.47 5.36 12.89
N GLY A 61 1.38 4.80 13.39
CA GLY A 61 0.71 5.31 14.59
C GLY A 61 1.47 4.87 15.86
N VAL A 62 1.60 5.77 16.83
CA VAL A 62 2.18 5.50 18.15
C VAL A 62 1.15 5.86 19.21
N PHE A 63 0.52 4.86 19.80
CA PHE A 63 -0.46 5.04 20.85
C PHE A 63 0.13 4.63 22.22
N ILE A 64 0.24 5.61 23.11
CA ILE A 64 0.80 5.42 24.46
C ILE A 64 -0.34 5.06 25.40
N THR A 65 -0.36 3.83 25.89
CA THR A 65 -1.34 3.31 26.85
C THR A 65 -0.81 3.37 28.28
N SER A 66 -1.63 3.00 29.25
CA SER A 66 -1.21 2.87 30.66
C SER A 66 -0.07 1.86 30.83
N THR A 67 -0.03 0.78 30.05
CA THR A 67 0.88 -0.36 30.21
C THR A 67 2.04 -0.41 29.20
N GLY A 68 2.01 0.38 28.14
CA GLY A 68 3.04 0.32 27.08
C GLY A 68 2.66 1.13 25.86
N VAL A 69 3.32 0.85 24.76
CA VAL A 69 3.08 1.47 23.47
C VAL A 69 2.49 0.44 22.51
N VAL A 70 1.42 0.84 21.82
CA VAL A 70 0.87 0.13 20.67
C VAL A 70 1.30 0.86 19.42
N LEU A 71 2.02 0.16 18.52
CA LEU A 71 2.34 0.68 17.18
C LEU A 71 1.27 0.23 16.20
N ILE A 72 0.89 1.13 15.30
CA ILE A 72 0.11 0.82 14.12
C ILE A 72 1.03 0.95 12.92
N ASP A 73 1.36 -0.19 12.31
CA ASP A 73 2.35 -0.36 11.23
C ASP A 73 3.81 -0.07 11.63
N THR A 74 4.76 -0.64 10.87
CA THR A 74 6.19 -0.63 11.17
C THR A 74 7.08 -0.21 10.00
N LYS A 75 6.51 0.43 8.97
CA LYS A 75 7.27 0.98 7.82
C LYS A 75 8.00 -0.07 6.97
N ASN A 76 8.85 0.41 6.06
CA ASN A 76 9.77 -0.43 5.27
C ASN A 76 10.74 -1.22 6.18
N PRO A 77 11.36 -2.30 5.68
CA PRO A 77 12.43 -2.99 6.37
C PRO A 77 13.52 -2.04 6.87
N ASN A 78 14.17 -2.39 7.97
CA ASN A 78 15.28 -1.65 8.61
C ASN A 78 14.90 -0.31 9.26
N ASN A 79 13.62 0.06 9.32
CA ASN A 79 13.18 1.27 10.04
C ASN A 79 12.94 1.05 11.56
N GLY A 80 12.97 -0.19 12.03
CA GLY A 80 12.71 -0.51 13.44
C GLY A 80 13.50 0.31 14.45
N PRO A 81 14.85 0.44 14.33
CA PRO A 81 15.64 1.29 15.22
C PRO A 81 15.20 2.75 15.19
N GLY A 82 14.91 3.29 13.99
CA GLY A 82 14.42 4.66 13.81
C GLY A 82 13.05 4.87 14.43
N ILE A 83 12.12 3.92 14.25
CA ILE A 83 10.78 3.96 14.89
C ILE A 83 10.96 4.03 16.41
N LEU A 84 11.79 3.14 17.00
CA LEU A 84 12.01 3.13 18.44
C LEU A 84 12.67 4.41 18.95
N GLN A 85 13.59 4.98 18.17
CA GLN A 85 14.18 6.30 18.47
C GLN A 85 13.10 7.38 18.53
N GLN A 86 12.19 7.42 17.56
CA GLN A 86 11.08 8.39 17.54
C GLN A 86 10.11 8.15 18.72
N VAL A 87 9.78 6.90 19.05
CA VAL A 87 8.94 6.56 20.23
C VAL A 87 9.56 7.11 21.51
N ARG A 88 10.89 6.98 21.66
CA ARG A 88 11.62 7.47 22.84
C ARG A 88 11.60 8.99 22.99
N THR A 89 11.29 9.74 21.95
CA THR A 89 11.12 11.21 22.08
C THR A 89 9.84 11.60 22.81
N VAL A 90 8.87 10.69 22.90
CA VAL A 90 7.54 10.95 23.50
C VAL A 90 7.23 10.08 24.71
N THR A 91 7.92 8.94 24.90
CA THR A 91 7.73 8.07 26.08
C THR A 91 8.90 7.10 26.26
N ASN A 92 9.12 6.66 27.50
CA ASN A 92 10.07 5.58 27.82
C ASN A 92 9.39 4.21 27.99
N LYS A 93 8.06 4.11 27.77
CA LYS A 93 7.34 2.85 27.87
C LYS A 93 7.75 1.88 26.78
N PRO A 94 7.79 0.56 27.05
CA PRO A 94 8.11 -0.45 26.03
C PRO A 94 7.00 -0.56 24.97
N VAL A 95 7.38 -0.95 23.76
CA VAL A 95 6.41 -1.40 22.75
C VAL A 95 5.91 -2.79 23.17
N THR A 96 4.60 -2.95 23.30
CA THR A 96 3.96 -4.20 23.73
C THR A 96 3.08 -4.83 22.66
N MET A 97 2.72 -4.06 21.65
CA MET A 97 1.85 -4.53 20.56
C MET A 97 2.17 -3.82 19.25
N VAL A 98 2.03 -4.54 18.15
CA VAL A 98 2.02 -4.03 16.79
C VAL A 98 0.70 -4.44 16.15
N ILE A 99 -0.04 -3.49 15.59
CA ILE A 99 -1.23 -3.72 14.78
C ILE A 99 -0.86 -3.40 13.34
N ASN A 100 -0.91 -4.40 12.44
CA ASN A 100 -0.69 -4.15 11.02
C ASN A 100 -2.04 -3.85 10.33
N THR A 101 -2.12 -2.72 9.64
CA THR A 101 -3.33 -2.31 8.91
C THR A 101 -3.59 -3.20 7.72
N HIS A 102 -2.54 -3.58 6.99
CA HIS A 102 -2.59 -4.47 5.84
C HIS A 102 -1.21 -5.13 5.60
N THR A 103 -1.06 -5.88 4.49
CA THR A 103 0.07 -6.78 4.29
C THR A 103 1.35 -6.14 3.74
N HIS A 104 1.31 -4.95 3.14
CA HIS A 104 2.45 -4.40 2.38
C HIS A 104 3.71 -4.19 3.21
N ALA A 105 4.86 -4.37 2.55
CA ALA A 105 6.17 -4.33 3.22
C ALA A 105 6.53 -2.95 3.78
N ASP A 106 5.97 -1.88 3.24
CA ASP A 106 6.16 -0.53 3.77
C ASP A 106 5.25 -0.21 4.98
N HIS A 107 4.47 -1.20 5.44
CA HIS A 107 3.67 -1.20 6.66
C HIS A 107 4.06 -2.30 7.65
N THR A 108 4.69 -3.39 7.16
CA THR A 108 5.03 -4.57 7.99
C THR A 108 6.52 -4.86 8.02
N GLY A 109 7.32 -4.14 7.24
CA GLY A 109 8.71 -4.52 6.94
C GLY A 109 9.66 -4.49 8.12
N SER A 110 9.36 -3.72 9.16
CA SER A 110 10.16 -3.72 10.38
C SER A 110 9.54 -4.48 11.54
N ASN A 111 8.52 -5.33 11.31
CA ASN A 111 7.96 -6.20 12.37
C ASN A 111 9.07 -7.00 13.06
N GLU A 112 10.04 -7.51 12.28
CA GLU A 112 11.13 -8.34 12.79
C GLU A 112 12.05 -7.65 13.82
N PHE A 113 11.99 -6.34 13.94
CA PHE A 113 12.74 -5.59 14.94
C PHE A 113 12.09 -5.66 16.33
N PHE A 114 10.79 -5.90 16.40
CA PHE A 114 10.02 -5.92 17.64
C PHE A 114 9.83 -7.37 18.09
N THR A 115 10.78 -7.92 18.86
CA THR A 115 10.85 -9.37 19.16
C THR A 115 10.38 -9.76 20.54
N ASP A 116 10.64 -8.97 21.56
CA ASP A 116 10.48 -9.41 22.93
C ASP A 116 9.10 -9.07 23.49
N ASN A 117 8.26 -10.10 23.67
CA ASN A 117 6.93 -9.98 24.26
C ASN A 117 5.96 -9.04 23.53
N VAL A 118 6.20 -8.80 22.23
CA VAL A 118 5.31 -7.98 21.39
C VAL A 118 4.23 -8.85 20.75
N VAL A 119 2.97 -8.46 20.94
CA VAL A 119 1.83 -9.14 20.30
C VAL A 119 1.56 -8.50 18.95
N PHE A 120 1.61 -9.30 17.86
CA PHE A 120 1.23 -8.87 16.53
C PHE A 120 -0.25 -9.15 16.28
N VAL A 121 -0.98 -8.12 15.82
CA VAL A 121 -2.42 -8.17 15.57
C VAL A 121 -2.70 -7.71 14.14
N ALA A 122 -3.58 -8.40 13.42
CA ALA A 122 -4.09 -7.96 12.11
C ALA A 122 -5.42 -8.64 11.79
N HIS A 123 -6.06 -8.20 10.71
CA HIS A 123 -7.17 -8.95 10.11
C HIS A 123 -6.69 -10.33 9.60
N GLU A 124 -7.57 -11.35 9.63
CA GLU A 124 -7.21 -12.72 9.19
C GLU A 124 -6.68 -12.77 7.75
N ASN A 125 -7.28 -12.00 6.83
CA ASN A 125 -6.83 -11.94 5.44
C ASN A 125 -5.46 -11.25 5.31
N THR A 126 -5.16 -10.26 6.14
CA THR A 126 -3.82 -9.65 6.21
C THR A 126 -2.79 -10.68 6.58
N LYS A 127 -3.05 -11.50 7.62
CA LYS A 127 -2.17 -12.61 7.98
C LYS A 127 -1.98 -13.58 6.83
N THR A 128 -3.07 -14.02 6.20
CA THR A 128 -3.04 -14.95 5.05
C THR A 128 -2.22 -14.40 3.88
N ASN A 129 -2.27 -13.10 3.64
CA ASN A 129 -1.44 -12.45 2.61
C ASN A 129 0.02 -12.36 3.04
N MET A 130 0.30 -12.02 4.32
CA MET A 130 1.67 -11.99 4.87
C MET A 130 2.35 -13.36 4.82
N GLU A 131 1.62 -14.46 5.04
CA GLU A 131 2.14 -15.84 4.95
C GLU A 131 2.71 -16.20 3.58
N LYS A 132 2.30 -15.49 2.52
CA LYS A 132 2.83 -15.66 1.15
C LYS A 132 4.10 -14.85 0.89
N MET A 133 4.46 -13.94 1.78
CA MET A 133 5.59 -13.04 1.61
C MET A 133 6.89 -13.68 2.07
N THR A 134 7.96 -13.51 1.30
CA THR A 134 9.30 -14.00 1.67
C THR A 134 9.81 -13.41 2.99
N ASN A 135 9.36 -12.19 3.33
CA ASN A 135 9.73 -11.49 4.57
C ASN A 135 9.25 -12.21 5.84
N PHE A 136 8.28 -13.13 5.72
CA PHE A 136 7.72 -13.91 6.83
C PHE A 136 7.95 -15.42 6.66
N ALA A 137 8.84 -15.82 5.75
CA ALA A 137 9.17 -17.23 5.55
C ALA A 137 10.15 -17.77 6.62
N GLY A 138 10.09 -19.08 6.88
CA GLY A 138 11.01 -19.77 7.78
C GLY A 138 10.93 -19.22 9.21
N GLU A 139 12.08 -18.91 9.81
CA GLU A 139 12.16 -18.38 11.18
C GLU A 139 11.48 -17.04 11.37
N LYS A 140 11.24 -16.29 10.28
CA LYS A 140 10.54 -15.00 10.33
C LYS A 140 9.02 -15.15 10.46
N ALA A 141 8.47 -16.37 10.36
CA ALA A 141 7.05 -16.63 10.61
C ALA A 141 6.59 -16.25 12.03
N LYS A 142 7.51 -16.18 12.99
CA LYS A 142 7.23 -15.71 14.35
C LYS A 142 6.78 -14.24 14.44
N PHE A 143 7.00 -13.44 13.38
CA PHE A 143 6.57 -12.04 13.27
C PHE A 143 5.24 -11.87 12.54
N LEU A 144 4.61 -12.98 12.11
CA LEU A 144 3.24 -12.99 11.64
C LEU A 144 2.28 -12.64 12.78
N PRO A 145 1.09 -12.06 12.48
CA PRO A 145 0.07 -11.81 13.49
C PRO A 145 -0.27 -13.07 14.29
N SER A 146 0.00 -13.04 15.59
CA SER A 146 -0.36 -14.10 16.53
C SER A 146 -1.80 -14.00 17.00
N ARG A 147 -2.42 -12.82 16.83
CA ARG A 147 -3.81 -12.55 17.16
C ARG A 147 -4.51 -11.93 15.95
N THR A 148 -5.59 -12.57 15.50
CA THR A 148 -6.35 -12.11 14.32
C THR A 148 -7.81 -11.88 14.66
N TYR A 149 -8.52 -11.16 13.77
CA TYR A 149 -9.95 -10.93 13.86
C TYR A 149 -10.57 -10.97 12.45
N LYS A 150 -11.90 -11.15 12.40
CA LYS A 150 -12.66 -11.24 11.16
C LYS A 150 -13.42 -9.95 10.85
N ASP A 151 -14.30 -9.51 11.74
CA ASP A 151 -15.14 -8.34 11.50
C ASP A 151 -14.71 -7.15 12.37
N THR A 152 -14.65 -7.37 13.69
CA THR A 152 -14.24 -6.37 14.68
C THR A 152 -13.46 -7.00 15.82
N MET A 153 -12.59 -6.20 16.44
CA MET A 153 -11.92 -6.57 17.69
C MET A 153 -11.76 -5.34 18.58
N THR A 154 -12.07 -5.51 19.86
CA THR A 154 -11.77 -4.51 20.89
C THR A 154 -10.56 -4.94 21.71
N ILE A 155 -9.62 -4.04 21.91
CA ILE A 155 -8.40 -4.20 22.70
C ILE A 155 -8.39 -3.12 23.77
N GLY A 156 -8.11 -3.50 25.01
CA GLY A 156 -8.10 -2.56 26.14
C GLY A 156 -9.50 -2.05 26.50
N SER A 157 -9.54 -1.02 27.34
CA SER A 157 -10.78 -0.38 27.80
C SER A 157 -10.55 1.07 28.21
N GLY A 158 -11.61 1.86 28.33
CA GLY A 158 -11.55 3.25 28.76
C GLY A 158 -10.66 4.11 27.87
N ALA A 159 -9.71 4.84 28.43
CA ALA A 159 -8.79 5.70 27.69
C ALA A 159 -7.81 4.93 26.78
N ASP A 160 -7.53 3.67 27.09
CA ASP A 160 -6.61 2.80 26.35
C ASP A 160 -7.32 1.92 25.32
N GLN A 161 -8.64 2.13 25.10
CA GLN A 161 -9.41 1.32 24.17
C GLN A 161 -9.01 1.57 22.73
N ILE A 162 -8.82 0.46 21.98
CA ILE A 162 -8.67 0.43 20.53
C ILE A 162 -9.78 -0.46 19.98
N VAL A 163 -10.43 -0.02 18.89
CA VAL A 163 -11.40 -0.84 18.16
C VAL A 163 -10.95 -1.01 16.73
N LEU A 164 -10.78 -2.24 16.32
CA LEU A 164 -10.42 -2.63 14.96
C LEU A 164 -11.68 -2.97 14.18
N TYR A 165 -11.77 -2.48 12.94
CA TYR A 165 -12.87 -2.79 12.03
C TYR A 165 -12.35 -3.27 10.69
N TYR A 166 -13.10 -4.20 10.10
CA TYR A 166 -13.00 -4.59 8.72
C TYR A 166 -14.37 -4.39 8.04
N PHE A 167 -14.40 -3.76 6.86
CA PHE A 167 -15.66 -3.42 6.18
C PHE A 167 -15.79 -4.05 4.80
N GLY A 168 -14.77 -4.75 4.33
CA GLY A 168 -14.70 -5.35 3.01
C GLY A 168 -13.36 -5.09 2.33
N ARG A 169 -13.25 -5.55 1.09
CA ARG A 169 -12.05 -5.37 0.28
C ARG A 169 -11.91 -3.91 -0.17
N ALA A 170 -10.68 -3.41 -0.21
CA ALA A 170 -10.35 -2.09 -0.72
C ALA A 170 -8.97 -2.12 -1.40
N HIS A 171 -7.93 -1.60 -0.75
CA HIS A 171 -6.55 -1.63 -1.20
C HIS A 171 -5.99 -3.07 -1.28
N THR A 172 -6.31 -3.87 -0.25
CA THR A 172 -6.10 -5.32 -0.16
C THR A 172 -7.40 -6.02 0.26
N SER A 173 -7.33 -7.31 0.57
CA SER A 173 -8.46 -8.05 1.15
C SER A 173 -8.54 -7.96 2.67
N GLY A 174 -7.61 -7.28 3.34
CA GLY A 174 -7.52 -7.30 4.81
C GLY A 174 -7.33 -5.92 5.46
N ASP A 175 -7.71 -4.85 4.78
CA ASP A 175 -7.49 -3.48 5.27
C ASP A 175 -8.25 -3.20 6.56
N SER A 176 -7.52 -2.81 7.60
CA SER A 176 -8.03 -2.55 8.94
C SER A 176 -8.18 -1.05 9.21
N PHE A 177 -9.29 -0.65 9.80
CA PHE A 177 -9.49 0.68 10.38
C PHE A 177 -9.28 0.58 11.90
N VAL A 178 -8.27 1.27 12.41
CA VAL A 178 -7.86 1.22 13.82
C VAL A 178 -8.37 2.48 14.52
N VAL A 179 -9.40 2.35 15.35
CA VAL A 179 -10.07 3.48 16.00
C VAL A 179 -9.62 3.61 17.46
N PHE A 180 -9.37 4.85 17.89
CA PHE A 180 -9.05 5.26 19.26
C PHE A 180 -10.22 6.09 19.80
N PRO A 181 -11.27 5.45 20.39
CA PRO A 181 -12.53 6.13 20.68
C PRO A 181 -12.37 7.32 21.64
N ALA A 182 -11.56 7.17 22.69
CA ALA A 182 -11.32 8.21 23.68
C ALA A 182 -10.64 9.45 23.09
N LEU A 183 -9.90 9.29 21.97
CA LEU A 183 -9.15 10.36 21.30
C LEU A 183 -9.87 10.92 20.08
N ARG A 184 -11.04 10.36 19.72
CA ARG A 184 -11.78 10.74 18.51
C ARG A 184 -10.92 10.68 17.25
N ALA A 185 -10.02 9.69 17.18
CA ALA A 185 -9.04 9.53 16.11
C ALA A 185 -9.04 8.09 15.58
N MET A 186 -8.53 7.91 14.38
CA MET A 186 -8.29 6.59 13.81
C MET A 186 -7.06 6.57 12.91
N HIS A 187 -6.55 5.35 12.62
CA HIS A 187 -5.60 5.08 11.57
C HIS A 187 -6.30 4.27 10.47
N ALA A 188 -6.18 4.69 9.22
CA ALA A 188 -6.89 4.08 8.10
C ALA A 188 -5.98 3.25 7.18
N GLY A 189 -4.67 3.23 7.45
CA GLY A 189 -3.71 2.59 6.54
C GLY A 189 -3.90 3.06 5.10
N ASP A 190 -3.72 2.15 4.15
CA ASP A 190 -3.86 2.45 2.73
C ASP A 190 -5.28 2.27 2.18
N ALA A 191 -6.24 1.85 3.01
CA ALA A 191 -7.63 2.07 2.68
C ALA A 191 -7.95 3.57 2.49
N PHE A 192 -7.15 4.45 3.12
CA PHE A 192 -7.10 5.88 2.81
C PHE A 192 -5.64 6.35 2.82
N ALA A 193 -4.88 6.02 1.78
CA ALA A 193 -3.47 6.35 1.69
C ALA A 193 -3.21 7.85 1.53
N SER A 194 -3.93 8.50 0.62
CA SER A 194 -3.80 9.92 0.27
C SER A 194 -5.00 10.40 -0.57
N LYS A 195 -5.07 11.68 -0.88
CA LYS A 195 -6.07 12.25 -1.81
C LYS A 195 -5.67 11.96 -3.26
N SER A 196 -5.76 10.70 -3.68
CA SER A 196 -5.40 10.25 -5.02
C SER A 196 -6.10 8.95 -5.37
N PHE A 197 -5.98 8.50 -6.63
CA PHE A 197 -6.36 7.14 -6.99
C PHE A 197 -5.64 6.14 -6.10
N PRO A 198 -6.37 5.15 -5.54
CA PRO A 198 -5.75 4.10 -4.74
C PRO A 198 -4.86 3.20 -5.60
N LEU A 199 -3.84 2.65 -4.99
CA LEU A 199 -3.22 1.43 -5.49
C LEU A 199 -4.15 0.26 -5.11
N ILE A 200 -4.58 -0.54 -6.08
CA ILE A 200 -5.40 -1.72 -5.85
C ILE A 200 -4.54 -2.96 -6.04
N ASP A 201 -4.24 -3.63 -4.94
CA ASP A 201 -3.40 -4.83 -4.96
C ASP A 201 -4.24 -6.09 -5.20
N VAL A 202 -4.56 -6.33 -6.47
CA VAL A 202 -5.34 -7.50 -6.90
C VAL A 202 -4.74 -8.83 -6.45
N PRO A 203 -3.42 -9.06 -6.53
CA PRO A 203 -2.79 -10.28 -6.00
C PRO A 203 -3.07 -10.54 -4.52
N ASN A 204 -3.17 -9.51 -3.70
CA ASN A 204 -3.54 -9.60 -2.29
C ASN A 204 -5.03 -9.32 -2.04
N GLY A 205 -5.86 -9.46 -3.08
CA GLY A 205 -7.31 -9.43 -2.99
C GLY A 205 -7.93 -8.03 -2.91
N GLY A 206 -7.21 -6.99 -3.30
CA GLY A 206 -7.78 -5.64 -3.48
C GLY A 206 -8.87 -5.62 -4.53
N SER A 207 -9.78 -4.65 -4.46
CA SER A 207 -10.96 -4.56 -5.34
C SER A 207 -11.29 -3.12 -5.72
N ALA A 208 -11.30 -2.84 -7.02
CA ALA A 208 -11.77 -1.57 -7.55
C ALA A 208 -13.31 -1.43 -7.40
N VAL A 209 -14.01 -2.55 -7.45
CA VAL A 209 -15.48 -2.57 -7.40
C VAL A 209 -16.00 -2.36 -5.98
N GLU A 210 -15.33 -2.93 -4.98
CA GLU A 210 -15.78 -2.84 -3.58
C GLU A 210 -15.24 -1.59 -2.86
N TYR A 211 -14.15 -0.99 -3.35
CA TYR A 211 -13.39 0.05 -2.65
C TYR A 211 -14.27 1.17 -2.09
N GLY A 212 -15.02 1.85 -2.95
CA GLY A 212 -15.86 2.98 -2.54
C GLY A 212 -16.93 2.58 -1.54
N GLN A 213 -17.54 1.39 -1.68
CA GLN A 213 -18.55 0.88 -0.73
C GLN A 213 -17.93 0.51 0.62
N THR A 214 -16.74 -0.07 0.64
CA THR A 214 -15.99 -0.36 1.88
C THR A 214 -15.73 0.90 2.67
N LEU A 215 -15.26 1.96 2.01
CA LEU A 215 -15.07 3.28 2.64
C LEU A 215 -16.39 3.90 3.11
N ALA A 216 -17.46 3.79 2.32
CA ALA A 216 -18.78 4.31 2.69
C ALA A 216 -19.34 3.58 3.93
N LYS A 217 -19.18 2.26 4.02
CA LYS A 217 -19.54 1.48 5.23
C LYS A 217 -18.73 1.94 6.44
N ALA A 218 -17.40 2.15 6.28
CA ALA A 218 -16.55 2.68 7.34
C ALA A 218 -17.05 4.05 7.82
N ALA A 219 -17.31 4.98 6.90
CA ALA A 219 -17.80 6.31 7.20
C ALA A 219 -19.20 6.33 7.84
N ALA A 220 -20.04 5.36 7.48
CA ALA A 220 -21.39 5.20 8.05
C ALA A 220 -21.36 4.56 9.44
N THR A 221 -20.44 3.66 9.72
CA THR A 221 -20.39 2.86 10.96
C THR A 221 -19.55 3.51 12.05
N ILE A 222 -18.35 4.01 11.70
CA ILE A 222 -17.44 4.66 12.66
C ILE A 222 -18.02 6.00 13.08
N LYS A 223 -18.20 6.18 14.39
CA LYS A 223 -18.79 7.40 14.97
C LYS A 223 -17.79 8.09 15.88
N ASN A 224 -18.00 9.39 16.10
CA ASN A 224 -17.23 10.21 17.03
C ASN A 224 -15.72 10.23 16.72
N VAL A 225 -15.35 10.13 15.45
CA VAL A 225 -13.99 10.35 14.94
C VAL A 225 -13.98 11.62 14.12
N ASP A 226 -12.98 12.47 14.31
CA ASP A 226 -12.78 13.69 13.53
C ASP A 226 -11.39 13.76 12.88
N THR A 227 -10.46 12.90 13.31
CA THR A 227 -9.05 12.93 12.89
C THR A 227 -8.57 11.58 12.41
N ILE A 228 -7.87 11.55 11.27
CA ILE A 228 -7.38 10.32 10.63
C ILE A 228 -5.88 10.41 10.38
N ILE A 229 -5.13 9.42 10.86
CA ILE A 229 -3.80 9.08 10.34
C ILE A 229 -4.05 8.22 9.10
N ASN A 230 -3.69 8.71 7.94
CA ASN A 230 -3.74 7.95 6.68
C ASN A 230 -2.42 7.27 6.36
N GLY A 231 -2.39 6.45 5.31
CA GLY A 231 -1.22 5.65 4.99
C GLY A 231 0.01 6.48 4.61
N HIS A 232 -0.13 7.53 3.81
CA HIS A 232 1.03 8.15 3.15
C HIS A 232 1.06 9.68 3.12
N ILE A 233 0.12 10.40 3.75
CA ILE A 233 0.26 11.85 3.92
C ILE A 233 1.21 12.14 5.08
N THR A 234 2.38 12.69 4.78
CA THR A 234 3.45 12.89 5.75
C THR A 234 3.41 14.25 6.44
N THR A 235 2.54 15.16 5.99
CA THR A 235 2.42 16.51 6.54
C THR A 235 1.56 16.61 7.79
N GLY A 236 0.84 15.55 8.13
CA GLY A 236 -0.01 15.46 9.32
C GLY A 236 -1.31 14.68 9.07
N PRO A 237 -2.16 14.56 10.10
CA PRO A 237 -3.43 13.86 9.97
C PRO A 237 -4.43 14.65 9.10
N THR A 238 -5.43 13.92 8.57
CA THR A 238 -6.55 14.47 7.82
C THR A 238 -7.84 14.40 8.63
N SER A 239 -8.93 14.96 8.08
CA SER A 239 -10.24 14.96 8.74
C SER A 239 -11.06 13.72 8.38
N PHE A 240 -12.03 13.37 9.23
CA PHE A 240 -13.02 12.33 8.90
C PHE A 240 -13.93 12.74 7.72
N ALA A 241 -14.10 14.03 7.46
CA ALA A 241 -14.79 14.49 6.27
C ALA A 241 -14.05 14.14 4.98
N ASP A 242 -12.70 14.15 5.00
CA ASP A 242 -11.89 13.74 3.85
C ASP A 242 -12.11 12.26 3.49
N LEU A 243 -12.33 11.36 4.49
CA LEU A 243 -12.66 9.97 4.23
C LEU A 243 -14.00 9.82 3.48
N LYS A 244 -15.01 10.63 3.84
CA LYS A 244 -16.31 10.62 3.15
C LYS A 244 -16.16 11.07 1.70
N ILE A 245 -15.42 12.16 1.48
CA ILE A 245 -15.12 12.65 0.13
C ILE A 245 -14.35 11.59 -0.67
N TYR A 246 -13.42 10.88 -0.02
CA TYR A 246 -12.66 9.81 -0.67
C TYR A 246 -13.54 8.60 -1.02
N ALA A 247 -14.52 8.27 -0.18
CA ALA A 247 -15.54 7.25 -0.50
C ALA A 247 -16.37 7.66 -1.72
N ASP A 248 -16.84 8.92 -1.75
CA ASP A 248 -17.60 9.46 -2.88
C ASP A 248 -16.76 9.48 -4.17
N PHE A 249 -15.48 9.87 -4.08
CA PHE A 249 -14.57 9.85 -5.22
C PHE A 249 -14.46 8.45 -5.85
N ASN A 250 -14.28 7.41 -5.03
CA ASN A 250 -14.16 6.03 -5.54
C ASN A 250 -15.50 5.47 -6.04
N ASN A 251 -16.63 5.86 -5.45
CA ASN A 251 -17.96 5.46 -5.92
C ASN A 251 -18.32 6.12 -7.25
N ASP A 252 -18.07 7.41 -7.39
CA ASP A 252 -18.30 8.16 -8.64
C ASP A 252 -17.42 7.63 -9.78
N PHE A 253 -16.15 7.35 -9.47
CA PHE A 253 -15.24 6.71 -10.41
C PHE A 253 -15.79 5.37 -10.90
N LEU A 254 -16.24 4.50 -10.00
CA LEU A 254 -16.82 3.21 -10.37
C LEU A 254 -18.11 3.37 -11.18
N ALA A 255 -18.95 4.35 -10.83
CA ALA A 255 -20.18 4.65 -11.58
C ALA A 255 -19.84 5.08 -13.01
N TRP A 256 -18.87 5.97 -13.17
CA TRP A 256 -18.38 6.39 -14.48
C TRP A 256 -17.86 5.20 -15.31
N VAL A 257 -17.01 4.34 -14.71
CA VAL A 257 -16.51 3.13 -15.39
C VAL A 257 -17.66 2.25 -15.90
N LYS A 258 -18.70 2.06 -15.10
CA LYS A 258 -19.87 1.24 -15.50
C LYS A 258 -20.62 1.85 -16.68
N GLU A 259 -20.73 3.17 -16.78
CA GLU A 259 -21.35 3.84 -17.92
C GLU A 259 -20.50 3.68 -19.19
N GLU A 260 -19.16 3.78 -19.10
CA GLU A 260 -18.27 3.55 -20.22
C GLU A 260 -18.37 2.09 -20.73
N MET A 261 -18.48 1.12 -19.83
CA MET A 261 -18.71 -0.29 -20.21
C MET A 261 -20.06 -0.48 -20.90
N LYS A 262 -21.14 0.16 -20.43
CA LYS A 262 -22.46 0.13 -21.10
C LYS A 262 -22.41 0.75 -22.50
N ALA A 263 -21.58 1.77 -22.70
CA ALA A 263 -21.32 2.37 -24.00
C ALA A 263 -20.41 1.50 -24.91
N ALA A 264 -20.09 0.27 -24.45
CA ALA A 264 -19.22 -0.68 -25.15
C ALA A 264 -17.81 -0.14 -25.45
N LYS A 265 -17.31 0.83 -24.70
CA LYS A 265 -15.93 1.31 -24.82
C LYS A 265 -14.96 0.29 -24.24
N THR A 266 -13.78 0.17 -24.86
CA THR A 266 -12.67 -0.60 -24.30
C THR A 266 -12.08 0.16 -23.10
N PHE A 267 -11.33 -0.54 -22.23
CA PHE A 267 -10.69 0.15 -21.11
C PHE A 267 -9.64 1.18 -21.55
N GLU A 268 -8.99 1.00 -22.72
CA GLU A 268 -8.06 1.97 -23.31
C GLU A 268 -8.79 3.26 -23.73
N GLN A 269 -9.96 3.13 -24.36
CA GLN A 269 -10.80 4.28 -24.72
C GLN A 269 -11.26 5.03 -23.47
N ALA A 270 -11.79 4.30 -22.48
CA ALA A 270 -12.19 4.88 -21.21
C ALA A 270 -11.01 5.57 -20.50
N ALA A 271 -9.82 4.94 -20.46
CA ALA A 271 -8.65 5.53 -19.83
C ALA A 271 -8.14 6.80 -20.51
N ALA A 272 -8.34 6.92 -21.81
CA ALA A 272 -7.96 8.12 -22.57
C ALA A 272 -8.92 9.30 -22.34
N GLU A 273 -10.15 9.05 -21.94
CA GLU A 273 -11.21 10.05 -21.73
C GLU A 273 -11.41 10.45 -20.27
N TYR A 274 -10.88 9.67 -19.32
CA TYR A 274 -11.13 9.94 -17.91
C TYR A 274 -10.40 11.19 -17.43
N GLU A 275 -11.18 12.10 -16.87
CA GLU A 275 -10.69 13.26 -16.12
C GLU A 275 -11.23 13.25 -14.69
N ILE A 276 -10.39 13.66 -13.72
CA ILE A 276 -10.84 13.80 -12.33
C ILE A 276 -11.87 14.94 -12.27
N PRO A 277 -13.10 14.68 -11.79
CA PRO A 277 -14.11 15.73 -11.71
C PRO A 277 -13.66 16.90 -10.83
N GLU A 278 -13.93 18.13 -11.26
CA GLU A 278 -13.51 19.39 -10.60
C GLU A 278 -13.89 19.46 -9.12
N LYS A 279 -15.00 18.83 -8.71
CA LYS A 279 -15.44 18.77 -7.31
C LYS A 279 -14.44 18.08 -6.38
N TYR A 280 -13.49 17.29 -6.92
CA TYR A 280 -12.44 16.60 -6.14
C TYR A 280 -11.15 17.40 -6.14
N THR A 281 -11.22 18.62 -5.60
CA THR A 281 -10.06 19.53 -5.53
C THR A 281 -8.90 18.90 -4.75
N GLY A 282 -7.70 18.95 -5.35
CA GLY A 282 -6.47 18.44 -4.75
C GLY A 282 -6.28 16.92 -4.90
N TYR A 283 -7.19 16.22 -5.59
CA TYR A 283 -7.00 14.81 -5.94
C TYR A 283 -6.05 14.68 -7.14
N THR A 284 -5.28 13.60 -7.16
CA THR A 284 -4.28 13.32 -8.22
C THR A 284 -4.37 11.88 -8.70
N GLY A 285 -3.68 11.55 -9.80
CA GLY A 285 -3.55 10.18 -10.30
C GLY A 285 -2.89 9.22 -9.30
N GLY A 286 -1.98 9.72 -8.45
CA GLY A 286 -1.28 8.88 -7.48
C GLY A 286 -0.50 7.74 -8.13
N ARG A 287 -0.09 6.74 -7.32
CA ARG A 287 0.60 5.53 -7.81
C ARG A 287 -0.32 4.59 -8.57
N GLY A 288 -1.59 4.50 -8.17
CA GLY A 288 -2.57 3.65 -8.84
C GLY A 288 -2.94 4.16 -10.24
N GLY A 289 -3.09 5.47 -10.37
CA GLY A 289 -3.50 6.14 -11.60
C GLY A 289 -4.89 5.73 -12.11
N PRO A 290 -5.56 6.59 -12.89
CA PRO A 290 -6.88 6.26 -13.40
C PRO A 290 -6.86 5.05 -14.33
N ALA A 291 -5.89 4.96 -15.27
CA ALA A 291 -5.83 3.87 -16.25
C ALA A 291 -5.70 2.48 -15.59
N SER A 292 -4.87 2.34 -14.54
CA SER A 292 -4.73 1.08 -13.81
C SER A 292 -6.02 0.71 -13.08
N ASN A 293 -6.66 1.69 -12.44
CA ASN A 293 -7.93 1.47 -11.73
C ASN A 293 -9.08 1.14 -12.69
N ILE A 294 -9.16 1.78 -13.86
CA ILE A 294 -10.12 1.47 -14.92
C ILE A 294 -9.93 0.02 -15.38
N ARG A 295 -8.70 -0.38 -15.74
CA ARG A 295 -8.39 -1.76 -16.15
C ARG A 295 -8.81 -2.77 -15.08
N THR A 296 -8.51 -2.50 -13.82
CA THR A 296 -8.89 -3.37 -12.71
C THR A 296 -10.40 -3.49 -12.59
N ALA A 297 -11.14 -2.37 -12.64
CA ALA A 297 -12.59 -2.37 -12.57
C ALA A 297 -13.24 -3.11 -13.76
N TYR A 298 -12.76 -2.89 -15.00
CA TYR A 298 -13.21 -3.64 -16.18
C TYR A 298 -13.02 -5.15 -15.99
N THR A 299 -11.82 -5.55 -15.52
CA THR A 299 -11.50 -6.96 -15.28
C THR A 299 -12.40 -7.59 -14.21
N GLU A 300 -12.71 -6.87 -13.14
CA GLU A 300 -13.59 -7.37 -12.07
C GLU A 300 -15.06 -7.45 -12.50
N LEU A 301 -15.56 -6.44 -13.23
CA LEU A 301 -16.95 -6.36 -13.68
C LEU A 301 -17.28 -7.32 -14.84
N SER A 302 -16.26 -7.85 -15.52
CA SER A 302 -16.42 -8.81 -16.63
C SER A 302 -16.44 -10.28 -16.20
N LYS A 303 -16.29 -10.57 -14.90
CA LYS A 303 -16.34 -11.93 -14.32
C LYS A 303 -17.77 -12.32 -13.97
#